data_f75569620b4ca36367822dc2fdec0a91
#
_entry.id   f75569620b4ca36367822dc2fdec0a91
#
_cell.length_a   1.000
_cell.length_b   1.000
_cell.length_c   1.000
_cell.angle_alpha   90.00
_cell.angle_beta   90.00
_cell.angle_gamma   90.00
#
_symmetry.space_group_name_H-M   'P 1'
#
loop_
_entity.id
_entity.type
_entity.pdbx_description
1 polymer ?
#
loop_
_entity_poly.entity_id
_entity_poly.type
_entity_poly.pdbx_seq_one_letter_code
_entity_poly.pdbx_strand_id
1 'polypeptide(L)'
;YIIMEVMGYPIYSGSNTLCTATAVLETGIVPKQEGIQRFKLEAPAGLVQIEARVHNGVVESVTCEGLPSYIDTYRDTIQVPGIGDVTYSVAYSGGFYALVDAEALGFKLVRDEEQALAACAHKIVEAIQAQRGFSHYTLGDVGPLPFLHFMGPEEQVAEGYIRSRSTTYVHPGVICRSTTGTGTSARLALMNYEGRLKLGDKLETVSLRETGFIGTFTGTHQEGAYQVVENTITGRSYVLADSKIVINCDDPMVACGELHHILSDRHSE
;
A
#
# COMPACT_ATOMS: atom_id res chain seq x y z
N TYR A 1 -6.93 -15.15 3.43
CA TYR A 1 -7.28 -14.00 4.27
C TYR A 1 -8.06 -12.97 3.48
N ILE A 2 -8.92 -12.22 4.17
CA ILE A 2 -9.71 -11.13 3.61
C ILE A 2 -9.24 -9.83 4.25
N ILE A 3 -9.00 -8.83 3.41
CA ILE A 3 -8.59 -7.50 3.85
C ILE A 3 -9.83 -6.65 4.03
N MET A 4 -9.94 -5.99 5.19
CA MET A 4 -11.02 -5.05 5.50
C MET A 4 -10.40 -3.70 5.84
N GLU A 5 -10.70 -2.69 5.04
CA GLU A 5 -10.21 -1.31 5.20
C GLU A 5 -11.37 -0.31 5.09
N VAL A 6 -11.12 0.94 5.41
CA VAL A 6 -12.12 2.03 5.35
C VAL A 6 -12.77 2.19 3.96
N MET A 7 -12.08 1.78 2.91
CA MET A 7 -12.58 1.77 1.54
C MET A 7 -13.30 0.47 1.15
N GLY A 8 -13.43 -0.50 2.05
CA GLY A 8 -14.08 -1.80 1.81
C GLY A 8 -13.11 -2.97 1.82
N TYR A 9 -13.19 -3.83 0.81
CA TYR A 9 -12.46 -5.10 0.73
C TYR A 9 -11.50 -5.09 -0.47
N PRO A 10 -10.31 -4.47 -0.35
CA PRO A 10 -9.34 -4.48 -1.43
C PRO A 10 -8.86 -5.91 -1.72
N ILE A 11 -8.59 -6.19 -2.99
CA ILE A 11 -8.14 -7.53 -3.42
C ILE A 11 -6.74 -7.86 -2.92
N TYR A 12 -5.91 -6.83 -2.66
CA TYR A 12 -4.53 -6.97 -2.18
C TYR A 12 -4.09 -5.74 -1.39
N SER A 13 -3.24 -5.98 -0.39
CA SER A 13 -2.53 -4.94 0.35
C SER A 13 -1.23 -5.52 0.88
N GLY A 14 -0.09 -4.98 0.45
CA GLY A 14 1.23 -5.46 0.87
C GLY A 14 1.43 -5.38 2.38
N SER A 15 1.04 -4.28 3.03
CA SER A 15 1.15 -4.11 4.47
C SER A 15 0.27 -5.10 5.25
N ASN A 16 -0.98 -5.32 4.81
CA ASN A 16 -1.86 -6.33 5.44
C ASN A 16 -1.31 -7.75 5.24
N THR A 17 -0.70 -8.04 4.08
CA THR A 17 -0.04 -9.32 3.83
C THR A 17 1.11 -9.56 4.81
N LEU A 18 1.99 -8.57 5.02
CA LEU A 18 3.09 -8.65 5.99
C LEU A 18 2.56 -8.84 7.41
N CYS A 19 1.50 -8.10 7.80
CA CYS A 19 0.86 -8.23 9.11
C CYS A 19 0.24 -9.62 9.30
N THR A 20 -0.48 -10.14 8.29
CA THR A 20 -1.10 -11.46 8.34
C THR A 20 -0.05 -12.55 8.46
N ALA A 21 1.01 -12.50 7.64
CA ALA A 21 2.11 -13.45 7.71
C ALA A 21 2.80 -13.46 9.10
N THR A 22 3.03 -12.27 9.66
CA THR A 22 3.57 -12.16 11.03
C THR A 22 2.59 -12.74 12.05
N ALA A 23 1.30 -12.40 11.96
CA ALA A 23 0.29 -12.85 12.92
C ALA A 23 0.13 -14.37 12.93
N VAL A 24 0.03 -15.03 11.77
CA VAL A 24 -0.14 -16.50 11.71
C VAL A 24 1.06 -17.25 12.26
N LEU A 25 2.27 -16.68 12.16
CA LEU A 25 3.48 -17.25 12.75
C LEU A 25 3.57 -16.97 14.25
N GLU A 26 3.32 -15.75 14.70
CA GLU A 26 3.44 -15.36 16.10
C GLU A 26 2.35 -15.98 16.98
N THR A 27 1.15 -16.21 16.43
CA THR A 27 0.04 -16.88 17.14
C THR A 27 0.06 -18.39 17.01
N GLY A 28 1.01 -18.97 16.26
CA GLY A 28 1.14 -20.42 16.10
C GLY A 28 0.11 -21.08 15.18
N ILE A 29 -0.67 -20.32 14.42
CA ILE A 29 -1.55 -20.86 13.35
C ILE A 29 -0.71 -21.60 12.31
N VAL A 30 0.44 -21.04 11.97
CA VAL A 30 1.48 -21.70 11.19
C VAL A 30 2.67 -21.96 12.12
N PRO A 31 3.17 -23.20 12.22
CA PRO A 31 4.33 -23.51 13.05
C PRO A 31 5.54 -22.64 12.66
N LYS A 32 6.11 -21.94 13.64
CA LYS A 32 7.25 -21.08 13.46
C LYS A 32 8.56 -21.89 13.49
N GLN A 33 9.43 -21.65 12.52
CA GLN A 33 10.74 -22.32 12.40
C GLN A 33 11.85 -21.26 12.39
N GLU A 34 12.94 -21.55 13.07
CA GLU A 34 14.12 -20.67 13.11
C GLU A 34 14.75 -20.55 11.72
N GLY A 35 15.24 -19.36 11.38
CA GLY A 35 15.85 -19.04 10.10
C GLY A 35 14.86 -18.52 9.06
N ILE A 36 15.03 -18.91 7.80
CA ILE A 36 14.16 -18.45 6.69
C ILE A 36 13.07 -19.48 6.47
N GLN A 37 11.85 -19.06 6.63
CA GLN A 37 10.66 -19.89 6.41
C GLN A 37 9.85 -19.34 5.22
N ARG A 38 9.46 -20.24 4.29
CA ARG A 38 8.68 -19.88 3.10
C ARG A 38 7.34 -20.58 3.12
N PHE A 39 6.29 -19.84 2.81
CA PHE A 39 4.93 -20.34 2.68
C PHE A 39 4.11 -19.42 1.77
N LYS A 40 2.86 -19.77 1.54
CA LYS A 40 1.93 -18.97 0.73
C LYS A 40 0.75 -18.54 1.55
N LEU A 41 0.31 -17.30 1.31
CA LEU A 41 -0.99 -16.80 1.74
C LEU A 41 -1.90 -16.66 0.53
N GLU A 42 -3.18 -16.96 0.69
CA GLU A 42 -4.18 -16.76 -0.34
C GLU A 42 -4.96 -15.48 -0.01
N ALA A 43 -4.96 -14.53 -0.95
CA ALA A 43 -5.75 -13.30 -0.96
C ALA A 43 -6.76 -13.33 -2.11
N PRO A 44 -7.74 -12.44 -2.18
CA PRO A 44 -8.63 -12.35 -3.35
C PRO A 44 -7.88 -12.14 -4.67
N ALA A 45 -6.71 -11.48 -4.65
CA ALA A 45 -5.84 -11.34 -5.82
C ALA A 45 -5.09 -12.63 -6.22
N GLY A 46 -5.16 -13.70 -5.41
CA GLY A 46 -4.50 -14.96 -5.66
C GLY A 46 -3.47 -15.35 -4.58
N LEU A 47 -2.58 -16.28 -4.93
CA LEU A 47 -1.54 -16.78 -4.03
C LEU A 47 -0.37 -15.80 -3.97
N VAL A 48 0.01 -15.44 -2.76
CA VAL A 48 1.15 -14.55 -2.47
C VAL A 48 2.27 -15.34 -1.82
N GLN A 49 3.46 -15.30 -2.39
CA GLN A 49 4.66 -15.93 -1.82
C GLN A 49 5.13 -15.11 -0.62
N ILE A 50 5.42 -15.79 0.47
CA ILE A 50 5.91 -15.20 1.71
C ILE A 50 7.26 -15.83 2.06
N GLU A 51 8.20 -14.95 2.41
CA GLU A 51 9.44 -15.32 3.06
C GLU A 51 9.50 -14.60 4.41
N ALA A 52 9.52 -15.35 5.51
CA ALA A 52 9.67 -14.82 6.86
C ALA A 52 11.05 -15.16 7.39
N ARG A 53 11.73 -14.19 7.98
CA ARG A 53 12.95 -14.41 8.76
C ARG A 53 12.60 -14.49 10.24
N VAL A 54 12.89 -15.62 10.84
CA VAL A 54 12.67 -15.88 12.27
C VAL A 54 14.03 -15.97 12.97
N HIS A 55 14.20 -15.21 14.03
CA HIS A 55 15.42 -15.25 14.85
C HIS A 55 15.08 -15.18 16.32
N ASN A 56 15.68 -16.09 17.12
CA ASN A 56 15.38 -16.24 18.55
C ASN A 56 13.87 -16.38 18.82
N GLY A 57 13.17 -17.13 17.95
CA GLY A 57 11.75 -17.38 18.08
C GLY A 57 10.85 -16.17 17.76
N VAL A 58 11.36 -15.08 17.20
CA VAL A 58 10.62 -13.87 16.82
C VAL A 58 10.68 -13.66 15.30
N VAL A 59 9.58 -13.24 14.71
CA VAL A 59 9.55 -12.84 13.29
C VAL A 59 10.21 -11.45 13.16
N GLU A 60 11.44 -11.43 12.65
CA GLU A 60 12.20 -10.19 12.46
C GLU A 60 11.76 -9.39 11.24
N SER A 61 11.45 -10.08 10.16
CA SER A 61 10.98 -9.48 8.92
C SER A 61 10.17 -10.46 8.10
N VAL A 62 9.29 -9.89 7.29
CA VAL A 62 8.52 -10.63 6.27
C VAL A 62 8.74 -9.95 4.94
N THR A 63 8.94 -10.74 3.90
CA THR A 63 8.97 -10.33 2.50
C THR A 63 7.81 -10.97 1.78
N CYS A 64 7.07 -10.19 1.01
CA CYS A 64 6.04 -10.70 0.10
C CYS A 64 6.26 -10.17 -1.31
N GLU A 65 5.77 -10.91 -2.31
CA GLU A 65 5.68 -10.42 -3.67
C GLU A 65 4.69 -9.25 -3.74
N GLY A 66 5.09 -8.18 -4.43
CA GLY A 66 4.17 -7.12 -4.82
C GLY A 66 3.30 -7.56 -6.01
N LEU A 67 2.15 -6.93 -6.19
CA LEU A 67 1.41 -7.10 -7.44
C LEU A 67 2.15 -6.41 -8.59
N PRO A 68 1.97 -6.91 -9.82
CA PRO A 68 2.46 -6.25 -11.02
C PRO A 68 2.06 -4.77 -11.04
N SER A 69 3.04 -3.88 -11.18
CA SER A 69 2.84 -2.44 -11.04
C SER A 69 3.26 -1.71 -12.32
N TYR A 70 2.50 -0.69 -12.72
CA TYR A 70 2.77 0.06 -13.94
C TYR A 70 2.36 1.53 -13.81
N ILE A 71 2.87 2.38 -14.70
CA ILE A 71 2.46 3.78 -14.81
C ILE A 71 1.32 3.91 -15.81
N ASP A 72 0.19 4.42 -15.34
CA ASP A 72 -0.97 4.79 -16.17
C ASP A 72 -0.81 6.19 -16.74
N THR A 73 -0.41 7.14 -15.91
CA THR A 73 -0.27 8.55 -16.27
C THR A 73 1.06 9.07 -15.73
N TYR A 74 1.82 9.78 -16.57
CA TYR A 74 3.09 10.35 -16.17
C TYR A 74 3.08 11.87 -16.22
N ARG A 75 3.31 12.52 -15.05
CA ARG A 75 3.47 13.97 -14.88
C ARG A 75 2.34 14.81 -15.50
N ASP A 76 1.11 14.46 -15.21
CA ASP A 76 -0.05 15.27 -15.54
C ASP A 76 -0.23 16.39 -14.50
N THR A 77 -1.01 17.41 -14.84
CA THR A 77 -1.26 18.57 -13.96
C THR A 77 -2.75 18.76 -13.78
N ILE A 78 -3.16 19.02 -12.54
CA ILE A 78 -4.55 19.31 -12.18
C ILE A 78 -4.65 20.59 -11.36
N GLN A 79 -5.65 21.39 -11.67
CA GLN A 79 -6.02 22.58 -10.88
C GLN A 79 -6.84 22.16 -9.65
N VAL A 80 -6.30 22.38 -8.46
CA VAL A 80 -6.95 21.99 -7.19
C VAL A 80 -7.40 23.27 -6.46
N PRO A 81 -8.70 23.43 -6.15
CA PRO A 81 -9.21 24.61 -5.46
C PRO A 81 -8.53 24.84 -4.11
N GLY A 82 -7.95 26.06 -3.94
CA GLY A 82 -7.24 26.46 -2.74
C GLY A 82 -5.84 25.87 -2.56
N ILE A 83 -5.31 25.19 -3.58
CA ILE A 83 -3.91 24.71 -3.64
C ILE A 83 -3.22 25.28 -4.88
N GLY A 84 -3.86 25.23 -6.05
CA GLY A 84 -3.28 25.64 -7.33
C GLY A 84 -2.98 24.44 -8.22
N ASP A 85 -2.00 24.58 -9.11
CA ASP A 85 -1.57 23.52 -10.01
C ASP A 85 -0.79 22.44 -9.25
N VAL A 86 -1.23 21.20 -9.36
CA VAL A 86 -0.57 20.04 -8.76
C VAL A 86 -0.14 19.09 -9.87
N THR A 87 1.17 18.84 -9.96
CA THR A 87 1.72 17.82 -10.86
C THR A 87 1.68 16.46 -10.17
N TYR A 88 1.15 15.46 -10.85
CA TYR A 88 1.02 14.10 -10.34
C TYR A 88 1.29 13.06 -11.42
N SER A 89 1.66 11.86 -11.00
CA SER A 89 1.66 10.67 -11.85
C SER A 89 0.68 9.67 -11.26
N VAL A 90 0.14 8.77 -12.07
CA VAL A 90 -0.72 7.69 -11.59
C VAL A 90 -0.07 6.35 -11.89
N ALA A 91 0.08 5.54 -10.85
CA ALA A 91 0.53 4.16 -10.94
C ALA A 91 -0.57 3.21 -10.46
N TYR A 92 -0.63 2.03 -11.05
CA TYR A 92 -1.35 0.89 -10.50
C TYR A 92 -0.37 -0.07 -9.81
N SER A 93 -0.74 -0.54 -8.61
CA SER A 93 0.07 -1.48 -7.83
C SER A 93 -0.80 -2.33 -6.88
N GLY A 94 -1.98 -2.73 -7.34
CA GLY A 94 -3.05 -3.35 -6.55
C GLY A 94 -4.19 -2.38 -6.25
N GLY A 95 -4.04 -1.13 -6.65
CA GLY A 95 -4.99 -0.03 -6.68
C GLY A 95 -4.32 1.14 -7.38
N PHE A 96 -5.10 2.14 -7.81
CA PHE A 96 -4.57 3.35 -8.43
C PHE A 96 -4.07 4.33 -7.38
N TYR A 97 -2.84 4.78 -7.55
CA TYR A 97 -2.12 5.72 -6.69
C TYR A 97 -1.78 7.00 -7.45
N ALA A 98 -2.26 8.15 -6.99
CA ALA A 98 -1.67 9.43 -7.38
C ALA A 98 -0.35 9.62 -6.63
N LEU A 99 0.75 9.75 -7.35
CA LEU A 99 2.10 9.99 -6.83
C LEU A 99 2.40 11.49 -6.93
N VAL A 100 2.67 12.13 -5.79
CA VAL A 100 2.82 13.59 -5.70
C VAL A 100 4.09 13.92 -4.92
N ASP A 101 4.84 14.90 -5.39
CA ASP A 101 5.99 15.45 -4.67
C ASP A 101 5.54 16.28 -3.46
N ALA A 102 5.94 15.84 -2.26
CA ALA A 102 5.56 16.49 -1.02
C ALA A 102 6.22 17.87 -0.85
N GLU A 103 7.47 18.04 -1.29
CA GLU A 103 8.19 19.31 -1.18
C GLU A 103 7.58 20.38 -2.08
N ALA A 104 7.11 20.00 -3.27
CA ALA A 104 6.41 20.90 -4.18
C ALA A 104 5.12 21.48 -3.56
N LEU A 105 4.54 20.77 -2.58
CA LEU A 105 3.36 21.20 -1.81
C LEU A 105 3.72 21.81 -0.44
N GLY A 106 5.01 21.96 -0.12
CA GLY A 106 5.51 22.56 1.12
C GLY A 106 5.55 21.63 2.32
N PHE A 107 5.43 20.29 2.13
CA PHE A 107 5.48 19.31 3.20
C PHE A 107 6.86 18.67 3.35
N LYS A 108 7.21 18.35 4.61
CA LYS A 108 8.46 17.66 5.01
C LYS A 108 8.25 16.19 5.34
N LEU A 109 7.00 15.75 5.34
CA LEU A 109 6.57 14.41 5.72
C LEU A 109 6.98 14.06 7.17
N VAL A 110 6.61 14.93 8.10
CA VAL A 110 6.76 14.74 9.54
C VAL A 110 5.40 14.54 10.22
N ARG A 111 5.41 13.94 11.41
CA ARG A 111 4.17 13.54 12.10
C ARG A 111 3.21 14.70 12.37
N ASP A 112 3.73 15.88 12.67
CA ASP A 112 2.91 17.05 12.98
C ASP A 112 2.13 17.60 11.76
N GLU A 113 2.49 17.17 10.55
CA GLU A 113 1.81 17.51 9.30
C GLU A 113 0.66 16.55 8.94
N GLU A 114 0.40 15.48 9.72
CA GLU A 114 -0.54 14.41 9.37
C GLU A 114 -1.93 14.95 8.97
N GLN A 115 -2.50 15.89 9.73
CA GLN A 115 -3.80 16.49 9.43
C GLN A 115 -3.77 17.36 8.18
N ALA A 116 -2.71 18.15 7.99
CA ALA A 116 -2.56 19.01 6.82
C ALA A 116 -2.36 18.20 5.54
N LEU A 117 -1.57 17.11 5.63
CA LEU A 117 -1.38 16.13 4.55
C LEU A 117 -2.72 15.49 4.16
N ALA A 118 -3.52 15.05 5.14
CA ALA A 118 -4.83 14.45 4.88
C ALA A 118 -5.77 15.44 4.17
N ALA A 119 -5.86 16.67 4.65
CA ALA A 119 -6.70 17.71 4.07
C ALA A 119 -6.26 18.11 2.64
N CYS A 120 -4.95 18.17 2.40
CA CYS A 120 -4.39 18.45 1.09
C CYS A 120 -4.68 17.31 0.12
N ALA A 121 -4.39 16.05 0.53
CA ALA A 121 -4.60 14.86 -0.28
C ALA A 121 -6.08 14.66 -0.64
N HIS A 122 -7.00 14.91 0.30
CA HIS A 122 -8.44 14.84 0.07
C HIS A 122 -8.86 15.69 -1.13
N LYS A 123 -8.46 16.96 -1.14
CA LYS A 123 -8.78 17.90 -2.24
C LYS A 123 -8.18 17.44 -3.57
N ILE A 124 -6.94 16.93 -3.56
CA ILE A 124 -6.27 16.46 -4.78
C ILE A 124 -6.98 15.22 -5.32
N VAL A 125 -7.29 14.24 -4.47
CA VAL A 125 -7.99 13.02 -4.88
C VAL A 125 -9.37 13.34 -5.44
N GLU A 126 -10.17 14.16 -4.77
CA GLU A 126 -11.48 14.59 -5.27
C GLU A 126 -11.38 15.31 -6.63
N ALA A 127 -10.39 16.20 -6.79
CA ALA A 127 -10.18 16.88 -8.06
C ALA A 127 -9.83 15.91 -9.19
N ILE A 128 -8.98 14.90 -8.93
CA ILE A 128 -8.62 13.87 -9.91
C ILE A 128 -9.84 13.01 -10.24
N GLN A 129 -10.58 12.53 -9.24
CA GLN A 129 -11.78 11.71 -9.41
C GLN A 129 -12.88 12.44 -10.20
N ALA A 130 -13.05 13.75 -9.99
CA ALA A 130 -14.01 14.56 -10.73
C ALA A 130 -13.64 14.73 -12.22
N GLN A 131 -12.36 14.60 -12.57
CA GLN A 131 -11.86 14.84 -13.92
C GLN A 131 -11.81 13.58 -14.78
N ARG A 132 -11.47 12.43 -14.20
CA ARG A 132 -11.33 11.16 -14.93
C ARG A 132 -11.47 9.93 -14.03
N GLY A 133 -11.95 8.85 -14.64
CA GLY A 133 -11.87 7.50 -14.10
C GLY A 133 -10.58 6.79 -14.53
N PHE A 134 -10.30 5.68 -13.85
CA PHE A 134 -9.18 4.80 -14.16
C PHE A 134 -9.68 3.37 -14.36
N SER A 135 -9.06 2.65 -15.28
CA SER A 135 -9.45 1.28 -15.60
C SER A 135 -8.19 0.41 -15.75
N HIS A 136 -8.18 -0.70 -15.05
CA HIS A 136 -7.10 -1.68 -15.17
C HIS A 136 -7.21 -2.40 -16.52
N TYR A 137 -6.10 -2.61 -17.19
CA TYR A 137 -6.05 -3.14 -18.57
C TYR A 137 -6.68 -4.54 -18.75
N THR A 138 -6.76 -5.35 -17.67
CA THR A 138 -7.41 -6.67 -17.69
C THR A 138 -8.64 -6.76 -16.79
N LEU A 139 -8.64 -6.10 -15.61
CA LEU A 139 -9.73 -6.17 -14.65
C LEU A 139 -10.87 -5.18 -14.97
N GLY A 140 -10.62 -4.24 -15.88
CA GLY A 140 -11.59 -3.19 -16.20
C GLY A 140 -11.71 -2.14 -15.11
N ASP A 141 -12.93 -1.70 -14.83
CA ASP A 141 -13.23 -0.74 -13.77
C ASP A 141 -12.99 -1.39 -12.39
N VAL A 142 -12.02 -0.84 -11.66
CA VAL A 142 -11.65 -1.27 -10.30
C VAL A 142 -12.02 -0.20 -9.26
N GLY A 143 -12.94 0.68 -9.61
CA GLY A 143 -13.39 1.79 -8.78
C GLY A 143 -12.58 3.08 -8.96
N PRO A 144 -12.96 4.16 -8.26
CA PRO A 144 -12.27 5.44 -8.32
C PRO A 144 -10.85 5.32 -7.74
N LEU A 145 -9.95 6.24 -8.11
CA LEU A 145 -8.62 6.35 -7.53
C LEU A 145 -8.73 6.66 -6.03
N PRO A 146 -8.36 5.73 -5.12
CA PRO A 146 -8.58 5.93 -3.69
C PRO A 146 -7.34 6.44 -2.95
N PHE A 147 -6.16 6.37 -3.58
CA PHE A 147 -4.90 6.59 -2.91
C PHE A 147 -4.14 7.80 -3.46
N LEU A 148 -3.58 8.59 -2.55
CA LEU A 148 -2.53 9.55 -2.88
C LEU A 148 -1.29 9.22 -2.06
N HIS A 149 -0.16 9.08 -2.73
CA HIS A 149 1.13 8.79 -2.12
C HIS A 149 2.05 10.00 -2.24
N PHE A 150 2.35 10.63 -1.12
CA PHE A 150 3.33 11.69 -1.04
C PHE A 150 4.74 11.11 -1.07
N MET A 151 5.55 11.66 -1.93
CA MET A 151 6.96 11.30 -2.11
C MET A 151 7.84 12.42 -1.56
N GLY A 152 8.71 12.10 -0.62
CA GLY A 152 9.74 13.01 -0.14
C GLY A 152 11.02 12.91 -0.95
N PRO A 153 12.04 13.72 -0.60
CA PRO A 153 13.36 13.67 -1.20
C PRO A 153 13.99 12.28 -1.15
N GLU A 154 14.77 11.97 -2.15
CA GLU A 154 15.52 10.72 -2.25
C GLU A 154 16.94 10.91 -1.74
N GLU A 155 17.37 10.02 -0.85
CA GLU A 155 18.73 9.92 -0.33
C GLU A 155 19.39 8.64 -0.85
N GLN A 156 20.54 8.76 -1.50
CA GLN A 156 21.32 7.59 -1.89
C GLN A 156 22.05 7.04 -0.66
N VAL A 157 21.62 5.91 -0.13
CA VAL A 157 22.21 5.26 1.05
C VAL A 157 23.43 4.42 0.67
N ALA A 158 23.33 3.72 -0.45
CA ALA A 158 24.38 2.91 -1.05
C ALA A 158 24.12 2.75 -2.55
N GLU A 159 25.05 2.17 -3.29
CA GLU A 159 24.80 1.82 -4.69
C GLU A 159 23.58 0.91 -4.81
N GLY A 160 22.62 1.29 -5.66
CA GLY A 160 21.35 0.57 -5.82
C GLY A 160 20.44 0.59 -4.59
N TYR A 161 20.65 1.50 -3.63
CA TYR A 161 19.82 1.61 -2.44
C TYR A 161 19.49 3.06 -2.12
N ILE A 162 18.23 3.41 -2.32
CA ILE A 162 17.66 4.74 -2.09
C ILE A 162 16.73 4.69 -0.88
N ARG A 163 16.78 5.72 -0.05
CA ARG A 163 15.83 5.98 1.04
C ARG A 163 15.04 7.24 0.75
N SER A 164 13.74 7.24 1.08
CA SER A 164 12.89 8.43 0.95
C SER A 164 11.74 8.36 1.93
N ARG A 165 11.39 9.50 2.54
CA ARG A 165 10.14 9.60 3.30
C ARG A 165 8.95 9.46 2.37
N SER A 166 7.89 8.82 2.87
CA SER A 166 6.66 8.62 2.11
C SER A 166 5.48 8.47 3.05
N THR A 167 4.33 8.93 2.63
CA THR A 167 3.08 8.63 3.32
C THR A 167 1.93 8.49 2.33
N THR A 168 0.96 7.65 2.66
CA THR A 168 -0.22 7.41 1.82
C THR A 168 -1.46 7.91 2.52
N TYR A 169 -2.22 8.71 1.78
CA TYR A 169 -3.59 9.04 2.10
C TYR A 169 -4.53 8.02 1.43
N VAL A 170 -5.52 7.56 2.19
CA VAL A 170 -6.62 6.71 1.72
C VAL A 170 -7.92 7.51 1.81
N HIS A 171 -8.58 7.70 0.68
CA HIS A 171 -9.87 8.37 0.62
C HIS A 171 -10.92 7.51 1.38
N PRO A 172 -11.83 8.13 2.20
CA PRO A 172 -12.12 9.55 2.29
C PRO A 172 -11.37 10.34 3.39
N GLY A 173 -10.37 9.82 4.09
CA GLY A 173 -9.75 10.67 5.10
C GLY A 173 -8.66 10.08 5.99
N VAL A 174 -8.02 8.96 5.64
CA VAL A 174 -7.04 8.29 6.47
C VAL A 174 -5.61 8.49 5.96
N ILE A 175 -4.68 8.89 6.84
CA ILE A 175 -3.23 8.77 6.60
C ILE A 175 -2.76 7.42 7.17
N CYS A 176 -2.15 6.61 6.33
CA CYS A 176 -1.62 5.30 6.73
C CYS A 176 -0.51 5.43 7.78
N ARG A 177 -0.50 4.53 8.77
CA ARG A 177 0.59 4.47 9.77
C ARG A 177 1.90 4.00 9.16
N SER A 178 1.84 3.08 8.19
CA SER A 178 2.98 2.62 7.39
C SER A 178 3.12 3.47 6.11
N THR A 179 4.21 3.27 5.38
CA THR A 179 4.41 3.87 4.06
C THR A 179 3.56 3.24 2.96
N THR A 180 2.82 2.18 3.26
CA THR A 180 2.13 1.25 2.37
C THR A 180 3.06 0.45 1.44
N GLY A 181 2.87 -0.88 1.40
CA GLY A 181 3.63 -1.76 0.51
C GLY A 181 3.31 -1.45 -0.96
N THR A 182 2.03 -1.32 -1.28
CA THR A 182 1.57 -0.97 -2.63
C THR A 182 2.00 0.44 -3.06
N GLY A 183 2.04 1.43 -2.15
CA GLY A 183 2.61 2.75 -2.43
C GLY A 183 4.11 2.69 -2.74
N THR A 184 4.86 1.84 -2.03
CA THR A 184 6.27 1.58 -2.34
C THR A 184 6.43 0.92 -3.72
N SER A 185 5.58 -0.05 -4.07
CA SER A 185 5.55 -0.67 -5.40
C SER A 185 5.21 0.35 -6.51
N ALA A 186 4.26 1.26 -6.25
CA ALA A 186 3.91 2.35 -7.18
C ALA A 186 5.11 3.28 -7.44
N ARG A 187 5.91 3.58 -6.41
CA ARG A 187 7.15 4.36 -6.57
C ARG A 187 8.21 3.61 -7.38
N LEU A 188 8.37 2.30 -7.16
CA LEU A 188 9.28 1.49 -7.99
C LEU A 188 8.85 1.49 -9.46
N ALA A 189 7.54 1.44 -9.73
CA ALA A 189 7.02 1.56 -11.10
C ALA A 189 7.37 2.92 -11.72
N LEU A 190 7.25 4.03 -10.96
CA LEU A 190 7.64 5.36 -11.42
C LEU A 190 9.14 5.45 -11.70
N MET A 191 9.99 4.98 -10.78
CA MET A 191 11.44 4.99 -10.94
C MET A 191 11.89 4.15 -12.14
N ASN A 192 11.25 3.00 -12.37
CA ASN A 192 11.52 2.18 -13.56
C ASN A 192 11.08 2.88 -14.85
N TYR A 193 9.90 3.50 -14.87
CA TYR A 193 9.41 4.27 -16.01
C TYR A 193 10.36 5.41 -16.38
N GLU A 194 11.01 6.02 -15.39
CA GLU A 194 12.04 7.04 -15.57
C GLU A 194 13.44 6.47 -15.93
N GLY A 195 13.57 5.16 -16.08
CA GLY A 195 14.84 4.50 -16.44
C GLY A 195 15.90 4.52 -15.35
N ARG A 196 15.51 4.63 -14.07
CA ARG A 196 16.43 4.81 -12.93
C ARG A 196 16.74 3.55 -12.14
N LEU A 197 16.12 2.40 -12.48
CA LEU A 197 16.29 1.15 -11.74
C LEU A 197 17.08 0.11 -12.51
N LYS A 198 17.90 -0.64 -11.77
CA LYS A 198 18.55 -1.88 -12.20
C LYS A 198 18.05 -3.04 -11.36
N LEU A 199 18.12 -4.25 -11.90
CA LEU A 199 17.71 -5.47 -11.19
C LEU A 199 18.40 -5.56 -9.83
N GLY A 200 17.62 -5.73 -8.78
CA GLY A 200 18.08 -5.80 -7.39
C GLY A 200 18.13 -4.47 -6.66
N ASP A 201 17.92 -3.34 -7.34
CA ASP A 201 17.85 -2.02 -6.69
C ASP A 201 16.72 -1.96 -5.67
N LYS A 202 16.95 -1.18 -4.62
CA LYS A 202 16.08 -1.07 -3.45
C LYS A 202 15.63 0.36 -3.21
N LEU A 203 14.36 0.49 -2.85
CA LEU A 203 13.80 1.72 -2.33
C LEU A 203 13.30 1.46 -0.90
N GLU A 204 13.89 2.11 0.08
CA GLU A 204 13.36 2.19 1.44
C GLU A 204 12.45 3.39 1.56
N THR A 205 11.17 3.14 1.82
CA THR A 205 10.20 4.18 2.13
C THR A 205 10.04 4.29 3.64
N VAL A 206 10.13 5.50 4.20
CA VAL A 206 10.04 5.77 5.64
C VAL A 206 8.79 6.58 5.95
N SER A 207 7.96 6.09 6.88
CA SER A 207 6.69 6.72 7.24
C SER A 207 6.86 7.92 8.15
N LEU A 208 5.76 8.66 8.39
CA LEU A 208 5.70 9.74 9.40
C LEU A 208 6.01 9.25 10.82
N ARG A 209 6.05 7.93 11.05
CA ARG A 209 6.29 7.28 12.34
C ARG A 209 7.63 6.55 12.41
N GLU A 210 8.55 6.89 11.51
CA GLU A 210 9.91 6.33 11.42
C GLU A 210 9.94 4.79 11.22
N THR A 211 8.85 4.21 10.71
CA THR A 211 8.83 2.82 10.27
C THR A 211 8.95 2.75 8.76
N GLY A 212 9.53 1.68 8.23
CA GLY A 212 9.81 1.60 6.80
C GLY A 212 9.47 0.26 6.17
N PHE A 213 9.33 0.31 4.84
CA PHE A 213 9.34 -0.85 3.97
C PHE A 213 10.48 -0.74 2.98
N ILE A 214 11.05 -1.89 2.62
CA ILE A 214 12.05 -1.98 1.56
C ILE A 214 11.39 -2.66 0.37
N GLY A 215 11.18 -1.89 -0.70
CA GLY A 215 10.81 -2.41 -2.01
C GLY A 215 12.07 -2.81 -2.77
N THR A 216 12.10 -4.01 -3.34
CA THR A 216 13.20 -4.47 -4.20
C THR A 216 12.67 -4.69 -5.61
N PHE A 217 13.32 -4.09 -6.59
CA PHE A 217 13.01 -4.29 -7.99
C PHE A 217 13.53 -5.65 -8.46
N THR A 218 12.64 -6.53 -8.93
CA THR A 218 12.96 -7.91 -9.31
C THR A 218 12.85 -8.20 -10.80
N GLY A 219 12.26 -7.28 -11.57
CA GLY A 219 12.16 -7.45 -13.01
C GLY A 219 11.09 -6.60 -13.66
N THR A 220 10.99 -6.74 -14.96
CA THR A 220 9.90 -6.18 -15.77
C THR A 220 9.47 -7.16 -16.83
N HIS A 221 8.22 -7.06 -17.22
CA HIS A 221 7.70 -7.70 -18.42
C HIS A 221 6.70 -6.77 -19.13
N GLN A 222 6.34 -7.11 -20.36
CA GLN A 222 5.40 -6.31 -21.14
C GLN A 222 4.01 -6.94 -21.03
N GLU A 223 3.00 -6.14 -20.66
CA GLU A 223 1.59 -6.54 -20.70
C GLU A 223 0.78 -5.49 -21.49
N GLY A 224 0.34 -5.86 -22.69
CA GLY A 224 -0.32 -4.91 -23.57
C GLY A 224 0.57 -3.69 -23.88
N ALA A 225 0.08 -2.50 -23.58
CA ALA A 225 0.81 -1.24 -23.77
C ALA A 225 1.71 -0.87 -22.56
N TYR A 226 1.65 -1.62 -21.46
CA TYR A 226 2.33 -1.27 -20.23
C TYR A 226 3.60 -2.09 -20.01
N GLN A 227 4.67 -1.42 -19.60
CA GLN A 227 5.83 -2.06 -18.99
C GLN A 227 5.51 -2.26 -17.51
N VAL A 228 5.32 -3.51 -17.13
CA VAL A 228 4.94 -3.92 -15.78
C VAL A 228 6.18 -4.23 -14.97
N VAL A 229 6.22 -3.71 -13.75
CA VAL A 229 7.30 -3.89 -12.77
C VAL A 229 6.95 -4.99 -11.81
N GLU A 230 7.86 -5.94 -11.66
CA GLU A 230 7.86 -6.95 -10.60
C GLU A 230 8.71 -6.46 -9.42
N ASN A 231 8.22 -6.71 -8.23
CA ASN A 231 8.92 -6.27 -7.02
C ASN A 231 8.58 -7.17 -5.81
N THR A 232 9.37 -7.04 -4.77
CA THR A 232 9.05 -7.57 -3.45
C THR A 232 9.04 -6.45 -2.42
N ILE A 233 8.23 -6.62 -1.38
CA ILE A 233 8.15 -5.70 -0.26
C ILE A 233 8.57 -6.43 1.01
N THR A 234 9.55 -5.87 1.71
CA THR A 234 10.04 -6.37 2.99
C THR A 234 9.71 -5.37 4.10
N GLY A 235 9.21 -5.86 5.21
CA GLY A 235 8.92 -5.05 6.38
C GLY A 235 8.86 -5.86 7.66
N ARG A 236 8.66 -5.17 8.78
CA ARG A 236 8.45 -5.76 10.09
C ARG A 236 7.08 -5.36 10.63
N SER A 237 6.38 -6.33 11.22
CA SER A 237 5.09 -6.13 11.86
C SER A 237 5.14 -6.63 13.30
N TYR A 238 4.19 -6.17 14.12
CA TYR A 238 4.10 -6.53 15.53
C TYR A 238 2.66 -6.91 15.87
N VAL A 239 2.47 -7.99 16.64
CA VAL A 239 1.20 -8.32 17.26
C VAL A 239 0.98 -7.34 18.42
N LEU A 240 -0.05 -6.52 18.34
CA LEU A 240 -0.36 -5.51 19.36
C LEU A 240 -1.33 -6.04 20.43
N ALA A 241 -2.23 -6.94 20.04
CA ALA A 241 -3.23 -7.52 20.92
C ALA A 241 -3.68 -8.88 20.37
N ASP A 242 -4.11 -9.75 21.27
CA ASP A 242 -4.89 -10.93 20.99
C ASP A 242 -6.24 -10.78 21.70
N SER A 243 -7.34 -10.85 20.93
CA SER A 243 -8.69 -10.54 21.44
C SER A 243 -9.67 -11.60 20.98
N LYS A 244 -10.54 -12.04 21.90
CA LYS A 244 -11.68 -12.91 21.60
C LYS A 244 -12.90 -12.05 21.33
N ILE A 245 -13.42 -12.12 20.10
CA ILE A 245 -14.71 -11.50 19.73
C ILE A 245 -15.78 -12.59 19.81
N VAL A 246 -16.86 -12.31 20.53
CA VAL A 246 -18.02 -13.20 20.67
C VAL A 246 -19.22 -12.52 20.02
N ILE A 247 -19.84 -13.23 19.09
CA ILE A 247 -21.09 -12.82 18.43
C ILE A 247 -22.16 -13.83 18.82
N ASN A 248 -23.25 -13.36 19.40
CA ASN A 248 -24.40 -14.19 19.72
C ASN A 248 -25.37 -14.21 18.53
N CYS A 249 -25.36 -15.29 17.76
CA CYS A 249 -26.25 -15.45 16.60
C CYS A 249 -27.70 -15.72 16.99
N ASP A 250 -27.99 -15.97 18.28
CA ASP A 250 -29.39 -16.13 18.79
C ASP A 250 -30.01 -14.76 19.11
N ASP A 251 -29.26 -13.67 19.09
CA ASP A 251 -29.80 -12.32 19.25
C ASP A 251 -30.64 -11.98 18.02
N PRO A 252 -31.96 -11.71 18.19
CA PRO A 252 -32.86 -11.39 17.08
C PRO A 252 -32.48 -10.09 16.35
N MET A 253 -31.62 -9.26 16.92
CA MET A 253 -31.11 -8.05 16.29
C MET A 253 -29.89 -8.33 15.40
N VAL A 254 -29.33 -9.55 15.45
CA VAL A 254 -28.16 -9.96 14.67
C VAL A 254 -28.59 -10.98 13.62
N ALA A 255 -28.78 -10.52 12.39
CA ALA A 255 -28.92 -11.42 11.26
C ALA A 255 -27.52 -11.92 10.87
N CYS A 256 -27.22 -13.22 11.06
CA CYS A 256 -25.91 -13.81 10.78
C CYS A 256 -25.42 -13.56 9.34
N GLY A 257 -26.34 -13.39 8.37
CA GLY A 257 -26.00 -13.01 6.99
C GLY A 257 -25.63 -11.54 6.80
N GLU A 258 -25.83 -10.71 7.81
CA GLU A 258 -25.61 -9.26 7.76
C GLU A 258 -24.51 -8.77 8.71
N LEU A 259 -23.63 -9.67 9.17
CA LEU A 259 -22.53 -9.32 10.06
C LEU A 259 -21.63 -8.20 9.53
N HIS A 260 -21.57 -8.03 8.22
CA HIS A 260 -20.87 -6.92 7.59
C HIS A 260 -21.43 -5.55 7.98
N HIS A 261 -22.71 -5.43 8.29
CA HIS A 261 -23.33 -4.18 8.77
C HIS A 261 -22.90 -3.82 10.20
N ILE A 262 -22.51 -4.80 10.99
CA ILE A 262 -22.01 -4.59 12.35
C ILE A 262 -20.54 -4.17 12.34
N LEU A 263 -19.78 -4.61 11.31
CA LEU A 263 -18.34 -4.42 11.21
C LEU A 263 -17.94 -3.30 10.25
N SER A 264 -18.87 -2.68 9.54
CA SER A 264 -18.61 -1.60 8.60
C SER A 264 -19.53 -0.40 8.83
N ASP A 265 -18.97 0.79 8.92
CA ASP A 265 -19.71 2.07 8.97
C ASP A 265 -20.32 2.46 7.61
N ARG A 266 -20.62 1.51 6.76
CA ARG A 266 -21.30 1.84 5.50
C ARG A 266 -22.71 2.28 5.79
N HIS A 267 -22.93 3.57 5.83
CA HIS A 267 -24.20 4.15 5.49
C HIS A 267 -24.42 3.86 3.99
N SER A 268 -25.16 2.80 3.70
CA SER A 268 -25.68 2.56 2.37
C SER A 268 -26.71 3.65 2.08
N GLU A 269 -26.39 4.61 1.26
CA GLU A 269 -27.36 5.27 0.39
C GLU A 269 -27.40 4.58 -0.98
#